data_cdfaf6f1150cd9fdddd521a46d4ac971
#
_entry.id   cdfaf6f1150cd9fdddd521a46d4ac971
#
_cell.length_a   1.000
_cell.length_b   1.000
_cell.length_c   1.000
_cell.angle_alpha   90.00
_cell.angle_beta   90.00
_cell.angle_gamma   90.00
#
_symmetry.space_group_name_H-M   'P 1'
#
loop_
_entity.id
_entity.type
_entity.pdbx_description
1 polymer ?
#
loop_
_entity_poly.entity_id
_entity_poly.type
_entity_poly.pdbx_seq_one_letter_code
_entity_poly.pdbx_strand_id
1 'polypeptide(L)'
;MAWGLLKKDRFYQYPFLAGGVFVGWLLPQALPLRNDMALPEGAYASTLLMGILSVIALFLGATQAKPMRSFSWQFDQKRLLMVAAVLSAFGGVFYIMIGRLPEEILLPEDGRWTGLPTLYIFFANTLNYGFAIAVLIFVRTRSPVAFALCLWGLSFYAGLIILGGRRSAIIEFAMIMLLTLWFIRRWTPPRWAIALGFAAGTLLVWSIGDYREITGGQYGTENGRLPSWEELVQIDFAGNLDAVINNDGQPSELLTAVYDIAAAQSTSTYNLGAGYWNFFVFRYVPAQILGEDFKNGLMFTIDDPVADIYSYTSPVGLTHTGLADSFQAFWFFGALVFFLIGWAMSSVYLAAMAGNTVAQLAYMLMVPQALEAITHSTAWFVVYWIQLGMLLVLPLSWARIQTRPTRNCR
;
A
#
# COMPACT_ATOMS: atom_id res chain seq x y z
N MET A 1 -9.01 16.82 -3.72
CA MET A 1 -7.78 17.56 -4.06
C MET A 1 -7.87 19.04 -3.64
N ALA A 2 -8.74 19.86 -4.21
CA ALA A 2 -8.83 21.30 -3.91
C ALA A 2 -8.92 21.63 -2.39
N TRP A 3 -9.74 20.91 -1.64
CA TRP A 3 -9.84 21.04 -0.18
C TRP A 3 -8.50 20.88 0.56
N GLY A 4 -7.63 19.97 0.10
CA GLY A 4 -6.31 19.76 0.68
C GLY A 4 -5.35 20.91 0.40
N LEU A 5 -5.46 21.54 -0.79
CA LEU A 5 -4.58 22.64 -1.17
C LEU A 5 -4.88 23.96 -0.42
N LEU A 6 -6.05 24.07 0.23
CA LEU A 6 -6.43 25.27 0.99
C LEU A 6 -5.61 25.45 2.28
N LYS A 7 -5.23 24.34 2.96
CA LYS A 7 -4.48 24.38 4.21
C LYS A 7 -3.28 23.43 4.16
N LYS A 8 -2.12 23.89 4.61
CA LYS A 8 -0.86 23.15 4.58
C LYS A 8 -0.87 21.83 5.36
N ASP A 9 -1.62 21.75 6.45
CA ASP A 9 -1.74 20.56 7.31
C ASP A 9 -2.54 19.42 6.66
N ARG A 10 -3.30 19.72 5.61
CA ARG A 10 -4.18 18.73 4.93
C ARG A 10 -3.46 17.85 3.92
N PHE A 11 -2.27 18.24 3.45
CA PHE A 11 -1.51 17.45 2.48
C PHE A 11 -1.17 16.03 2.96
N TYR A 12 -0.96 15.91 4.26
CA TYR A 12 -0.58 14.65 4.88
C TYR A 12 -1.78 13.86 5.40
N GLN A 13 -2.99 14.38 5.24
CA GLN A 13 -4.21 13.67 5.62
C GLN A 13 -4.58 12.64 4.56
N TYR A 14 -4.99 11.46 5.00
CA TYR A 14 -5.32 10.36 4.11
C TYR A 14 -6.33 10.71 3.00
N PRO A 15 -7.43 11.48 3.24
CA PRO A 15 -8.35 11.84 2.17
C PRO A 15 -7.73 12.63 1.02
N PHE A 16 -6.70 13.43 1.30
CA PHE A 16 -5.97 14.14 0.26
C PHE A 16 -5.09 13.19 -0.57
N LEU A 17 -4.34 12.31 0.12
CA LEU A 17 -3.47 11.33 -0.51
C LEU A 17 -4.28 10.34 -1.36
N ALA A 18 -5.38 9.82 -0.81
CA ALA A 18 -6.32 8.96 -1.53
C ALA A 18 -6.93 9.66 -2.76
N GLY A 19 -7.34 10.92 -2.60
CA GLY A 19 -7.80 11.74 -3.73
C GLY A 19 -6.75 11.89 -4.82
N GLY A 20 -5.44 11.93 -4.46
CA GLY A 20 -4.33 11.88 -5.39
C GLY A 20 -4.29 10.60 -6.21
N VAL A 21 -4.50 9.45 -5.57
CA VAL A 21 -4.55 8.15 -6.26
C VAL A 21 -5.76 8.07 -7.19
N PHE A 22 -6.95 8.50 -6.75
CA PHE A 22 -8.12 8.51 -7.63
C PHE A 22 -7.91 9.39 -8.88
N VAL A 23 -7.28 10.55 -8.73
CA VAL A 23 -7.06 11.48 -9.84
C VAL A 23 -5.86 11.09 -10.70
N GLY A 24 -4.77 10.62 -10.12
CA GLY A 24 -3.54 10.32 -10.85
C GLY A 24 -3.47 8.90 -11.40
N TRP A 25 -4.25 7.97 -10.86
CA TRP A 25 -4.23 6.57 -11.24
C TRP A 25 -5.54 6.10 -11.92
N LEU A 26 -6.68 6.25 -11.26
CA LEU A 26 -7.95 5.72 -11.82
C LEU A 26 -8.58 6.62 -12.88
N LEU A 27 -8.53 7.94 -12.71
CA LEU A 27 -9.16 8.86 -13.65
C LEU A 27 -8.56 8.81 -15.07
N PRO A 28 -7.22 8.73 -15.26
CA PRO A 28 -6.67 8.56 -16.62
C PRO A 28 -7.18 7.30 -17.32
N GLN A 29 -7.29 6.18 -16.60
CA GLN A 29 -7.81 4.92 -17.16
C GLN A 29 -9.31 4.98 -17.49
N ALA A 30 -10.07 5.87 -16.86
CA ALA A 30 -11.51 6.01 -17.14
C ALA A 30 -11.80 6.70 -18.48
N LEU A 31 -10.86 7.54 -18.96
CA LEU A 31 -11.10 8.35 -20.17
C LEU A 31 -11.28 7.49 -21.44
N PRO A 32 -10.41 6.54 -21.76
CA PRO A 32 -10.56 5.70 -22.93
C PRO A 32 -11.79 4.79 -22.85
N LEU A 33 -12.11 4.27 -21.67
CA LEU A 33 -13.23 3.34 -21.48
C LEU A 33 -14.60 3.99 -21.70
N ARG A 34 -14.69 5.31 -21.76
CA ARG A 34 -15.96 6.03 -22.00
C ARG A 34 -16.60 5.67 -23.33
N ASN A 35 -15.81 5.47 -24.37
CA ASN A 35 -16.25 5.25 -25.74
C ASN A 35 -16.07 3.81 -26.19
N ASP A 36 -15.65 2.92 -25.32
CA ASP A 36 -15.42 1.53 -25.63
C ASP A 36 -16.77 0.79 -25.75
N MET A 37 -17.11 0.42 -27.00
CA MET A 37 -18.36 -0.29 -27.32
C MET A 37 -18.31 -1.80 -26.96
N ALA A 38 -17.14 -2.33 -26.62
CA ALA A 38 -16.98 -3.73 -26.23
C ALA A 38 -17.34 -3.98 -24.75
N LEU A 39 -17.52 -2.92 -23.97
CA LEU A 39 -17.85 -3.06 -22.54
C LEU A 39 -19.28 -3.56 -22.34
N PRO A 40 -19.51 -4.40 -21.29
CA PRO A 40 -20.85 -4.81 -20.92
C PRO A 40 -21.76 -3.61 -20.61
N GLU A 41 -23.01 -3.70 -21.05
CA GLU A 41 -23.98 -2.60 -20.90
C GLU A 41 -24.12 -2.18 -19.42
N GLY A 42 -23.99 -0.89 -19.15
CA GLY A 42 -24.11 -0.32 -17.80
C GLY A 42 -22.92 -0.57 -16.87
N ALA A 43 -21.97 -1.44 -17.20
CA ALA A 43 -20.86 -1.82 -16.32
C ALA A 43 -19.93 -0.64 -16.03
N TYR A 44 -19.58 0.13 -17.06
CA TYR A 44 -18.75 1.33 -16.89
C TYR A 44 -19.42 2.36 -15.97
N ALA A 45 -20.72 2.60 -16.17
CA ALA A 45 -21.46 3.52 -15.30
C ALA A 45 -21.52 3.04 -13.84
N SER A 46 -21.72 1.74 -13.63
CA SER A 46 -21.68 1.12 -12.29
C SER A 46 -20.33 1.24 -11.63
N THR A 47 -19.25 1.06 -12.37
CA THR A 47 -17.87 1.20 -11.88
C THR A 47 -17.57 2.66 -11.47
N LEU A 48 -17.97 3.63 -12.31
CA LEU A 48 -17.83 5.04 -11.96
C LEU A 48 -18.68 5.43 -10.75
N LEU A 49 -19.92 4.94 -10.68
CA LEU A 49 -20.80 5.17 -9.51
C LEU A 49 -20.16 4.60 -8.24
N MET A 50 -19.63 3.37 -8.29
CA MET A 50 -18.91 2.77 -7.18
C MET A 50 -17.70 3.62 -6.78
N GLY A 51 -16.93 4.13 -7.75
CA GLY A 51 -15.81 5.05 -7.51
C GLY A 51 -16.25 6.33 -6.79
N ILE A 52 -17.31 6.97 -7.26
CA ILE A 52 -17.88 8.18 -6.64
C ILE A 52 -18.35 7.90 -5.22
N LEU A 53 -19.09 6.82 -5.00
CA LEU A 53 -19.57 6.42 -3.69
C LEU A 53 -18.39 6.13 -2.72
N SER A 54 -17.35 5.48 -3.22
CA SER A 54 -16.13 5.19 -2.44
C SER A 54 -15.41 6.46 -2.01
N VAL A 55 -15.25 7.44 -2.92
CA VAL A 55 -14.63 8.74 -2.58
C VAL A 55 -15.47 9.50 -1.55
N ILE A 56 -16.80 9.55 -1.73
CA ILE A 56 -17.70 10.21 -0.78
C ILE A 56 -17.65 9.51 0.58
N ALA A 57 -17.74 8.18 0.60
CA ALA A 57 -17.71 7.40 1.82
C ALA A 57 -16.39 7.57 2.57
N LEU A 58 -15.25 7.52 1.87
CA LEU A 58 -13.92 7.78 2.44
C LEU A 58 -13.84 9.16 3.10
N PHE A 59 -14.32 10.18 2.42
CA PHE A 59 -14.33 11.55 2.94
C PHE A 59 -15.25 11.68 4.15
N LEU A 60 -16.45 11.12 4.11
CA LEU A 60 -17.39 11.09 5.23
C LEU A 60 -16.78 10.35 6.44
N GLY A 61 -16.15 9.20 6.23
CA GLY A 61 -15.44 8.48 7.28
C GLY A 61 -14.37 9.34 7.94
N ALA A 62 -13.59 10.05 7.15
CA ALA A 62 -12.57 10.96 7.65
C ALA A 62 -13.14 12.13 8.47
N THR A 63 -14.31 12.67 8.11
CA THR A 63 -14.96 13.75 8.88
C THR A 63 -15.51 13.28 10.21
N GLN A 64 -15.83 11.99 10.35
CA GLN A 64 -16.30 11.38 11.60
C GLN A 64 -15.17 10.90 12.51
N ALA A 65 -13.92 11.03 12.06
CA ALA A 65 -12.76 10.57 12.80
C ALA A 65 -12.58 11.32 14.14
N LYS A 66 -12.20 10.57 15.17
CA LYS A 66 -11.83 11.10 16.48
C LYS A 66 -10.45 10.56 16.86
N PRO A 67 -9.64 11.33 17.61
CA PRO A 67 -8.32 10.85 18.03
C PRO A 67 -8.43 9.54 18.79
N MET A 68 -7.71 8.51 18.36
CA MET A 68 -7.61 7.26 19.13
C MET A 68 -6.85 7.55 20.43
N ARG A 69 -7.52 7.43 21.57
CA ARG A 69 -6.94 7.67 22.90
C ARG A 69 -6.10 6.49 23.38
N SER A 70 -6.29 5.31 22.79
CA SER A 70 -5.55 4.09 23.11
C SER A 70 -4.08 4.25 22.67
N PHE A 71 -3.15 3.69 23.45
CA PHE A 71 -1.72 3.61 23.12
C PHE A 71 -0.89 4.91 23.24
N SER A 72 -1.19 5.82 24.16
CA SER A 72 -0.30 6.93 24.51
C SER A 72 0.95 6.44 25.29
N TRP A 73 1.74 5.59 24.65
CA TRP A 73 2.94 5.00 25.27
C TRP A 73 4.11 5.98 25.20
N GLN A 74 4.80 6.10 26.32
CA GLN A 74 6.11 6.74 26.38
C GLN A 74 7.18 5.66 26.26
N PHE A 75 8.24 5.96 25.51
CA PHE A 75 9.28 4.99 25.21
C PHE A 75 10.62 5.40 25.81
N ASP A 76 11.35 4.42 26.34
CA ASP A 76 12.77 4.55 26.57
C ASP A 76 13.51 4.60 25.23
N GLN A 77 14.27 5.66 25.01
CA GLN A 77 14.92 5.90 23.73
C GLN A 77 15.93 4.80 23.35
N LYS A 78 16.69 4.29 24.34
CA LYS A 78 17.69 3.24 24.10
C LYS A 78 17.00 1.95 23.70
N ARG A 79 15.93 1.57 24.41
CA ARG A 79 15.14 0.37 24.07
C ARG A 79 14.46 0.51 22.71
N LEU A 80 13.90 1.67 22.41
CA LEU A 80 13.27 1.91 21.10
C LEU A 80 14.30 1.82 19.96
N LEU A 81 15.54 2.29 20.20
CA LEU A 81 16.64 2.16 19.24
C LEU A 81 17.07 0.69 19.07
N MET A 82 17.10 -0.11 20.15
CA MET A 82 17.33 -1.54 20.06
C MET A 82 16.24 -2.26 19.26
N VAL A 83 14.96 -1.89 19.46
CA VAL A 83 13.84 -2.41 18.65
C VAL A 83 14.07 -2.08 17.18
N ALA A 84 14.42 -0.84 16.85
CA ALA A 84 14.74 -0.46 15.47
C ALA A 84 15.87 -1.30 14.89
N ALA A 85 16.95 -1.51 15.63
CA ALA A 85 18.09 -2.30 15.20
C ALA A 85 17.73 -3.78 14.96
N VAL A 86 17.01 -4.39 15.90
CA VAL A 86 16.58 -5.80 15.77
C VAL A 86 15.64 -5.98 14.59
N LEU A 87 14.62 -5.13 14.44
CA LEU A 87 13.67 -5.23 13.33
C LEU A 87 14.35 -4.99 11.97
N SER A 88 15.27 -4.01 11.90
CA SER A 88 16.02 -3.72 10.67
C SER A 88 16.98 -4.85 10.29
N ALA A 89 17.70 -5.42 11.26
CA ALA A 89 18.61 -6.54 11.02
C ALA A 89 17.83 -7.79 10.60
N PHE A 90 16.77 -8.12 11.35
CA PHE A 90 15.93 -9.28 11.07
C PHE A 90 15.27 -9.18 9.68
N GLY A 91 14.64 -8.06 9.37
CA GLY A 91 14.05 -7.85 8.05
C GLY A 91 15.08 -7.85 6.93
N GLY A 92 16.26 -7.25 7.14
CA GLY A 92 17.37 -7.26 6.18
C GLY A 92 17.85 -8.66 5.84
N VAL A 93 17.96 -9.56 6.84
CA VAL A 93 18.30 -10.97 6.61
C VAL A 93 17.29 -11.64 5.67
N PHE A 94 15.98 -11.42 5.89
CA PHE A 94 14.96 -12.01 5.03
C PHE A 94 14.94 -11.41 3.61
N TYR A 95 15.23 -10.12 3.45
CA TYR A 95 15.43 -9.55 2.11
C TYR A 95 16.61 -10.21 1.37
N ILE A 96 17.73 -10.43 2.06
CA ILE A 96 18.89 -11.14 1.48
C ILE A 96 18.53 -12.59 1.14
N MET A 97 17.72 -13.25 1.98
CA MET A 97 17.25 -14.61 1.70
C MET A 97 16.34 -14.68 0.48
N ILE A 98 15.46 -13.67 0.26
CA ILE A 98 14.63 -13.58 -0.95
C ILE A 98 15.53 -13.49 -2.19
N GLY A 99 16.55 -12.62 -2.18
CA GLY A 99 17.45 -12.46 -3.32
C GLY A 99 18.30 -13.71 -3.64
N ARG A 100 18.32 -14.72 -2.75
CA ARG A 100 18.99 -16.00 -2.98
C ARG A 100 18.08 -17.15 -3.40
N LEU A 101 16.78 -16.88 -3.51
CA LEU A 101 15.84 -17.88 -4.00
C LEU A 101 16.04 -18.11 -5.50
N PRO A 102 15.84 -19.36 -5.99
CA PRO A 102 15.87 -19.65 -7.42
C PRO A 102 14.87 -18.77 -8.21
N GLU A 103 15.23 -18.40 -9.41
CA GLU A 103 14.43 -17.54 -10.27
C GLU A 103 13.06 -18.15 -10.57
N GLU A 104 12.98 -19.46 -10.72
CA GLU A 104 11.75 -20.23 -10.92
C GLU A 104 10.72 -20.03 -9.79
N ILE A 105 11.21 -19.79 -8.56
CA ILE A 105 10.36 -19.55 -7.39
C ILE A 105 9.97 -18.05 -7.31
N LEU A 106 10.82 -17.17 -7.80
CA LEU A 106 10.58 -15.72 -7.81
C LEU A 106 9.70 -15.26 -8.96
N LEU A 107 9.66 -16.03 -10.05
CA LEU A 107 8.90 -15.75 -11.27
C LEU A 107 7.96 -16.93 -11.58
N PRO A 108 6.96 -17.21 -10.72
CA PRO A 108 5.99 -18.26 -11.00
C PRO A 108 5.13 -17.90 -12.22
N GLU A 109 4.73 -18.89 -13.00
CA GLU A 109 3.93 -18.73 -14.22
C GLU A 109 2.60 -17.99 -13.98
N ASP A 110 1.99 -18.19 -12.81
CA ASP A 110 0.74 -17.52 -12.38
C ASP A 110 0.97 -16.11 -11.79
N GLY A 111 2.23 -15.65 -11.72
CA GLY A 111 2.62 -14.35 -11.18
C GLY A 111 2.38 -14.18 -9.68
N ARG A 112 2.02 -15.25 -8.95
CA ARG A 112 1.70 -15.19 -7.51
C ARG A 112 2.75 -15.92 -6.68
N TRP A 113 3.34 -15.22 -5.75
CA TRP A 113 4.24 -15.84 -4.78
C TRP A 113 3.47 -16.73 -3.81
N THR A 114 3.88 -17.98 -3.73
CA THR A 114 3.41 -18.95 -2.74
C THR A 114 4.60 -19.54 -1.99
N GLY A 115 4.35 -20.19 -0.87
CA GLY A 115 5.43 -20.89 -0.17
C GLY A 115 6.46 -19.98 0.51
N LEU A 116 7.74 -20.27 0.32
CA LEU A 116 8.86 -19.59 0.97
C LEU A 116 8.96 -18.09 0.67
N PRO A 117 8.79 -17.62 -0.57
CA PRO A 117 8.82 -16.18 -0.86
C PRO A 117 7.79 -15.39 -0.04
N THR A 118 6.59 -15.93 0.11
CA THR A 118 5.52 -15.29 0.91
C THR A 118 5.88 -15.22 2.39
N LEU A 119 6.50 -16.27 2.93
CA LEU A 119 6.97 -16.28 4.32
C LEU A 119 8.12 -15.29 4.52
N TYR A 120 9.07 -15.26 3.59
CA TYR A 120 10.22 -14.37 3.70
C TYR A 120 9.82 -12.91 3.57
N ILE A 121 8.94 -12.54 2.64
CA ILE A 121 8.47 -11.16 2.50
C ILE A 121 7.67 -10.69 3.72
N PHE A 122 6.93 -11.60 4.38
CA PHE A 122 6.24 -11.29 5.63
C PHE A 122 7.20 -10.78 6.70
N PHE A 123 8.33 -11.47 6.90
CA PHE A 123 9.34 -11.07 7.87
C PHE A 123 10.25 -9.94 7.36
N ALA A 124 10.53 -9.87 6.08
CA ALA A 124 11.31 -8.80 5.45
C ALA A 124 10.66 -7.42 5.69
N ASN A 125 9.34 -7.33 5.74
CA ASN A 125 8.61 -6.10 6.04
C ASN A 125 8.97 -5.49 7.42
N THR A 126 9.56 -6.26 8.33
CA THR A 126 10.07 -5.71 9.61
C THR A 126 11.20 -4.69 9.40
N LEU A 127 11.91 -4.74 8.26
CA LEU A 127 12.90 -3.72 7.90
C LEU A 127 12.24 -2.34 7.81
N ASN A 128 11.06 -2.24 7.18
CA ASN A 128 10.32 -0.99 7.02
C ASN A 128 9.92 -0.42 8.38
N TYR A 129 9.55 -1.30 9.32
CA TYR A 129 9.21 -0.90 10.69
C TYR A 129 10.44 -0.39 11.45
N GLY A 130 11.55 -1.12 11.35
CA GLY A 130 12.83 -0.70 11.94
C GLY A 130 13.32 0.62 11.36
N PHE A 131 13.22 0.78 10.03
CA PHE A 131 13.57 2.01 9.34
C PHE A 131 12.71 3.21 9.79
N ALA A 132 11.39 3.05 9.85
CA ALA A 132 10.49 4.11 10.31
C ALA A 132 10.81 4.56 11.75
N ILE A 133 11.09 3.61 12.67
CA ILE A 133 11.51 3.92 14.03
C ILE A 133 12.87 4.64 14.03
N ALA A 134 13.84 4.17 13.25
CA ALA A 134 15.17 4.77 13.16
C ALA A 134 15.11 6.22 12.65
N VAL A 135 14.35 6.48 11.57
CA VAL A 135 14.14 7.82 11.02
C VAL A 135 13.47 8.72 12.04
N LEU A 136 12.46 8.24 12.75
CA LEU A 136 11.76 9.01 13.79
C LEU A 136 12.72 9.41 14.92
N ILE A 137 13.57 8.48 15.41
CA ILE A 137 14.57 8.75 16.44
C ILE A 137 15.63 9.72 15.90
N PHE A 138 16.14 9.49 14.69
CA PHE A 138 17.17 10.35 14.10
C PHE A 138 16.71 11.79 13.97
N VAL A 139 15.51 12.03 13.46
CA VAL A 139 14.98 13.40 13.31
C VAL A 139 14.76 14.08 14.67
N ARG A 140 14.41 13.31 15.71
CA ARG A 140 14.24 13.84 17.09
C ARG A 140 15.56 14.16 17.78
N THR A 141 16.55 13.28 17.67
CA THR A 141 17.70 13.26 18.60
C THR A 141 19.06 13.40 17.93
N ARG A 142 19.13 13.30 16.61
CA ARG A 142 20.38 13.30 15.82
C ARG A 142 21.36 12.21 16.24
N SER A 143 20.87 11.08 16.76
CA SER A 143 21.68 9.94 17.20
C SER A 143 22.48 9.36 16.02
N PRO A 144 23.82 9.16 16.15
CA PRO A 144 24.63 8.56 15.09
C PRO A 144 24.25 7.09 14.83
N VAL A 145 23.83 6.36 15.86
CA VAL A 145 23.35 4.97 15.71
C VAL A 145 22.05 4.91 14.92
N ALA A 146 21.11 5.83 15.22
CA ALA A 146 19.88 5.94 14.42
C ALA A 146 20.19 6.32 12.97
N PHE A 147 21.17 7.18 12.73
CA PHE A 147 21.62 7.52 11.37
C PHE A 147 22.19 6.30 10.64
N ALA A 148 23.04 5.50 11.30
CA ALA A 148 23.57 4.27 10.72
C ALA A 148 22.45 3.29 10.33
N LEU A 149 21.41 3.13 11.18
CA LEU A 149 20.24 2.32 10.87
C LEU A 149 19.41 2.90 9.71
N CYS A 150 19.33 4.24 9.59
CA CYS A 150 18.72 4.87 8.43
C CYS A 150 19.49 4.56 7.14
N LEU A 151 20.83 4.59 7.17
CA LEU A 151 21.65 4.23 6.01
C LEU A 151 21.50 2.74 5.63
N TRP A 152 21.43 1.86 6.64
CA TRP A 152 21.15 0.45 6.43
C TRP A 152 19.80 0.23 5.72
N GLY A 153 18.70 0.81 6.24
CA GLY A 153 17.38 0.71 5.60
C GLY A 153 17.36 1.35 4.21
N LEU A 154 18.03 2.50 4.05
CA LEU A 154 18.14 3.19 2.77
C LEU A 154 18.80 2.32 1.68
N SER A 155 19.80 1.49 2.03
CA SER A 155 20.45 0.60 1.04
C SER A 155 19.48 -0.40 0.42
N PHE A 156 18.53 -0.94 1.21
CA PHE A 156 17.48 -1.82 0.69
C PHE A 156 16.44 -1.05 -0.14
N TYR A 157 15.99 0.11 0.35
CA TYR A 157 15.08 0.95 -0.45
C TYR A 157 15.72 1.37 -1.78
N ALA A 158 17.00 1.71 -1.79
CA ALA A 158 17.72 2.05 -3.00
C ALA A 158 17.75 0.88 -3.99
N GLY A 159 18.00 -0.34 -3.51
CA GLY A 159 17.91 -1.56 -4.33
C GLY A 159 16.52 -1.77 -4.92
N LEU A 160 15.47 -1.72 -4.07
CA LEU A 160 14.09 -1.91 -4.50
C LEU A 160 13.59 -0.85 -5.49
N ILE A 161 14.03 0.39 -5.32
CA ILE A 161 13.62 1.53 -6.15
C ILE A 161 14.44 1.58 -7.44
N ILE A 162 15.78 1.56 -7.32
CA ILE A 162 16.68 1.82 -8.45
C ILE A 162 16.85 0.57 -9.33
N LEU A 163 17.00 -0.62 -8.71
CA LEU A 163 17.18 -1.85 -9.47
C LEU A 163 15.85 -2.51 -9.80
N GLY A 164 14.91 -2.50 -8.87
CA GLY A 164 13.62 -3.19 -9.01
C GLY A 164 12.49 -2.35 -9.57
N GLY A 165 12.63 -1.01 -9.68
CA GLY A 165 11.56 -0.12 -10.14
C GLY A 165 10.24 -0.31 -9.36
N ARG A 166 10.29 -0.54 -8.03
CA ARG A 166 9.09 -0.83 -7.23
C ARG A 166 8.35 0.44 -6.82
N ARG A 167 7.16 0.64 -7.37
CA ARG A 167 6.27 1.78 -7.04
C ARG A 167 5.93 1.86 -5.55
N SER A 168 5.62 0.72 -4.93
CA SER A 168 5.28 0.65 -3.49
C SER A 168 6.44 1.08 -2.62
N ALA A 169 7.67 0.68 -2.93
CA ALA A 169 8.86 1.07 -2.18
C ALA A 169 9.12 2.59 -2.25
N ILE A 170 8.86 3.22 -3.41
CA ILE A 170 8.95 4.68 -3.56
C ILE A 170 7.95 5.37 -2.63
N ILE A 171 6.69 4.91 -2.64
CA ILE A 171 5.61 5.49 -1.83
C ILE A 171 5.89 5.28 -0.34
N GLU A 172 6.29 4.06 0.07
CA GLU A 172 6.63 3.75 1.46
C GLU A 172 7.77 4.62 1.97
N PHE A 173 8.88 4.68 1.23
CA PHE A 173 10.03 5.50 1.58
C PHE A 173 9.65 6.99 1.70
N ALA A 174 8.98 7.52 0.68
CA ALA A 174 8.55 8.92 0.67
C ALA A 174 7.61 9.23 1.84
N MET A 175 6.64 8.35 2.14
CA MET A 175 5.70 8.56 3.25
C MET A 175 6.42 8.51 4.60
N ILE A 176 7.34 7.57 4.84
CA ILE A 176 8.12 7.52 6.07
C ILE A 176 8.91 8.81 6.27
N MET A 177 9.61 9.28 5.24
CA MET A 177 10.44 10.50 5.32
C MET A 177 9.58 11.76 5.51
N LEU A 178 8.59 11.98 4.66
CA LEU A 178 7.75 13.18 4.66
C LEU A 178 6.91 13.27 5.93
N LEU A 179 6.27 12.17 6.35
CA LEU A 179 5.44 12.15 7.55
C LEU A 179 6.28 12.30 8.81
N THR A 180 7.49 11.74 8.87
CA THR A 180 8.39 12.00 10.01
C THR A 180 8.74 13.48 10.12
N LEU A 181 9.09 14.14 9.01
CA LEU A 181 9.36 15.57 9.00
C LEU A 181 8.13 16.38 9.40
N TRP A 182 6.96 15.98 8.96
CA TRP A 182 5.70 16.61 9.35
C TRP A 182 5.40 16.43 10.84
N PHE A 183 5.45 15.23 11.37
CA PHE A 183 5.11 14.97 12.77
C PHE A 183 6.09 15.63 13.75
N ILE A 184 7.39 15.67 13.41
CA ILE A 184 8.43 16.17 14.32
C ILE A 184 8.76 17.65 14.11
N ARG A 185 8.86 18.07 12.84
CA ARG A 185 9.31 19.43 12.47
C ARG A 185 8.19 20.33 11.99
N ARG A 186 6.98 19.80 11.81
CA ARG A 186 5.85 20.52 11.19
C ARG A 186 6.20 21.06 9.80
N TRP A 187 7.18 20.43 9.13
CA TRP A 187 7.61 20.84 7.81
C TRP A 187 6.61 20.44 6.74
N THR A 188 6.29 21.36 5.85
CA THR A 188 5.44 21.13 4.68
C THR A 188 6.16 21.62 3.44
N PRO A 189 6.18 20.86 2.34
CA PRO A 189 6.70 21.36 1.09
C PRO A 189 5.85 22.55 0.59
N PRO A 190 6.44 23.45 -0.20
CA PRO A 190 5.69 24.52 -0.84
C PRO A 190 4.68 23.92 -1.82
N ARG A 191 3.58 24.62 -2.06
CA ARG A 191 2.48 24.11 -2.92
C ARG A 191 2.92 23.73 -4.33
N TRP A 192 3.84 24.50 -4.90
CA TRP A 192 4.39 24.19 -6.22
C TRP A 192 5.15 22.85 -6.23
N ALA A 193 5.91 22.55 -5.16
CA ALA A 193 6.61 21.26 -5.05
C ALA A 193 5.65 20.09 -4.89
N ILE A 194 4.49 20.29 -4.25
CA ILE A 194 3.45 19.27 -4.17
C ILE A 194 2.83 19.02 -5.55
N ALA A 195 2.51 20.10 -6.27
CA ALA A 195 1.95 19.99 -7.62
C ALA A 195 2.96 19.32 -8.58
N LEU A 196 4.22 19.74 -8.52
CA LEU A 196 5.28 19.13 -9.33
C LEU A 196 5.52 17.66 -8.93
N GLY A 197 5.54 17.37 -7.62
CA GLY A 197 5.70 16.01 -7.13
C GLY A 197 4.53 15.09 -7.52
N PHE A 198 3.32 15.62 -7.55
CA PHE A 198 2.14 14.89 -8.04
C PHE A 198 2.25 14.62 -9.54
N ALA A 199 2.56 15.64 -10.35
CA ALA A 199 2.72 15.49 -11.80
C ALA A 199 3.87 14.52 -12.15
N ALA A 200 5.04 14.70 -11.54
CA ALA A 200 6.18 13.81 -11.73
C ALA A 200 5.88 12.38 -11.26
N GLY A 201 5.21 12.25 -10.12
CA GLY A 201 4.78 10.95 -9.60
C GLY A 201 3.83 10.22 -10.53
N THR A 202 2.87 10.93 -11.13
CA THR A 202 1.96 10.37 -12.14
C THR A 202 2.72 9.90 -13.36
N LEU A 203 3.61 10.72 -13.93
CA LEU A 203 4.42 10.35 -15.09
C LEU A 203 5.32 9.15 -14.78
N LEU A 204 5.99 9.14 -13.64
CA LEU A 204 6.83 8.01 -13.22
C LEU A 204 6.04 6.70 -13.05
N VAL A 205 4.83 6.79 -12.49
CA VAL A 205 3.99 5.61 -12.30
C VAL A 205 3.62 4.97 -13.63
N TRP A 206 3.27 5.75 -14.64
CA TRP A 206 2.92 5.24 -15.96
C TRP A 206 4.13 4.80 -16.79
N SER A 207 5.33 5.32 -16.50
CA SER A 207 6.58 4.96 -17.21
C SER A 207 7.42 3.91 -16.49
N ILE A 208 6.93 3.31 -15.42
CA ILE A 208 7.70 2.31 -14.65
C ILE A 208 7.92 1.01 -15.45
N GLY A 209 7.06 0.72 -16.42
CA GLY A 209 7.22 -0.40 -17.35
C GLY A 209 8.54 -0.28 -18.11
N ASP A 210 8.72 0.80 -18.84
CA ASP A 210 9.94 1.09 -19.61
C ASP A 210 11.18 1.09 -18.71
N TYR A 211 11.06 1.70 -17.52
CA TYR A 211 12.14 1.70 -16.55
C TYR A 211 12.58 0.28 -16.17
N ARG A 212 11.62 -0.63 -15.95
CA ARG A 212 11.90 -2.03 -15.62
C ARG A 212 12.51 -2.80 -16.78
N GLU A 213 12.09 -2.53 -18.01
CA GLU A 213 12.71 -3.10 -19.21
C GLU A 213 14.17 -2.71 -19.30
N ILE A 214 14.49 -1.43 -19.06
CA ILE A 214 15.87 -0.90 -19.08
C ILE A 214 16.72 -1.54 -17.97
N THR A 215 16.20 -1.63 -16.75
CA THR A 215 16.95 -2.16 -15.60
C THR A 215 17.00 -3.69 -15.56
N GLY A 216 16.16 -4.37 -16.33
CA GLY A 216 15.94 -5.81 -16.17
C GLY A 216 15.32 -6.17 -14.82
N GLY A 217 14.80 -5.16 -14.11
CA GLY A 217 14.26 -5.29 -12.76
C GLY A 217 12.94 -6.01 -12.75
N GLN A 218 12.98 -7.29 -12.43
CA GLN A 218 11.83 -8.06 -12.00
C GLN A 218 11.92 -8.33 -10.50
N TYR A 219 10.83 -8.73 -9.90
CA TYR A 219 10.68 -8.95 -8.46
C TYR A 219 11.90 -9.62 -7.80
N GLY A 220 12.73 -8.80 -7.11
CA GLY A 220 13.77 -9.30 -6.22
C GLY A 220 14.96 -9.98 -6.88
N THR A 221 15.11 -9.93 -8.18
CA THR A 221 16.28 -10.50 -8.85
C THR A 221 17.48 -9.57 -8.69
N GLU A 222 18.63 -10.14 -8.30
CA GLU A 222 19.93 -9.44 -8.26
C GLU A 222 20.42 -9.01 -9.65
N ASN A 223 19.68 -9.36 -10.70
CA ASN A 223 20.01 -9.11 -12.10
C ASN A 223 19.67 -7.69 -12.58
N GLY A 224 19.00 -6.89 -11.74
CA GLY A 224 18.76 -5.50 -12.06
C GLY A 224 20.06 -4.73 -12.20
N ARG A 225 20.26 -4.08 -13.36
CA ARG A 225 21.43 -3.22 -13.62
C ARG A 225 21.08 -1.75 -13.37
N LEU A 226 22.09 -0.97 -13.06
CA LEU A 226 21.93 0.48 -13.06
C LEU A 226 21.69 0.97 -14.49
N PRO A 227 20.62 1.75 -14.73
CA PRO A 227 20.41 2.35 -16.04
C PRO A 227 21.47 3.41 -16.33
N SER A 228 21.90 3.51 -17.58
CA SER A 228 22.72 4.62 -18.01
C SER A 228 21.88 5.90 -18.14
N TRP A 229 22.53 7.05 -18.09
CA TRP A 229 21.83 8.33 -18.30
C TRP A 229 21.16 8.40 -19.68
N GLU A 230 21.81 7.87 -20.69
CA GLU A 230 21.31 7.84 -22.07
C GLU A 230 20.02 7.03 -22.19
N GLU A 231 19.93 5.90 -21.51
CA GLU A 231 18.73 5.06 -21.47
C GLU A 231 17.57 5.74 -20.72
N LEU A 232 17.85 6.42 -19.62
CA LEU A 232 16.82 7.15 -18.86
C LEU A 232 16.18 8.29 -19.65
N VAL A 233 16.97 8.97 -20.49
CA VAL A 233 16.47 10.05 -21.35
C VAL A 233 15.60 9.53 -22.49
N GLN A 234 15.73 8.25 -22.86
CA GLN A 234 14.91 7.61 -23.91
C GLN A 234 13.51 7.24 -23.45
N ILE A 235 13.22 7.26 -22.13
CA ILE A 235 11.87 6.98 -21.62
C ILE A 235 10.91 8.07 -22.10
N ASP A 236 9.90 7.66 -22.87
CA ASP A 236 8.86 8.57 -23.34
C ASP A 236 7.75 8.76 -22.32
N PHE A 237 8.00 9.59 -21.31
CA PHE A 237 7.03 9.88 -20.25
C PHE A 237 5.71 10.47 -20.77
N ALA A 238 5.77 11.26 -21.84
CA ALA A 238 4.58 11.88 -22.41
C ALA A 238 3.77 10.86 -23.23
N GLY A 239 4.45 10.07 -24.06
CA GLY A 239 3.82 8.99 -24.82
C GLY A 239 3.19 7.93 -23.93
N ASN A 240 3.84 7.55 -22.83
CA ASN A 240 3.28 6.60 -21.87
C ASN A 240 1.99 7.12 -21.21
N LEU A 241 1.93 8.39 -20.86
CA LEU A 241 0.71 8.99 -20.34
C LEU A 241 -0.37 9.11 -21.44
N ASP A 242 0.02 9.50 -22.65
CA ASP A 242 -0.89 9.60 -23.79
C ASP A 242 -1.48 8.22 -24.15
N ALA A 243 -0.64 7.17 -24.14
CA ALA A 243 -1.09 5.79 -24.35
C ALA A 243 -2.16 5.36 -23.33
N VAL A 244 -2.05 5.76 -22.07
CA VAL A 244 -3.07 5.47 -21.05
C VAL A 244 -4.36 6.25 -21.29
N ILE A 245 -4.27 7.52 -21.73
CA ILE A 245 -5.43 8.38 -21.91
C ILE A 245 -6.20 8.06 -23.20
N ASN A 246 -5.48 7.70 -24.27
CA ASN A 246 -6.05 7.52 -25.61
C ASN A 246 -6.10 6.05 -26.05
N ASN A 247 -5.72 5.12 -25.17
CA ASN A 247 -5.53 3.73 -25.54
C ASN A 247 -6.85 2.96 -25.52
N ASP A 248 -7.49 2.83 -26.65
CA ASP A 248 -8.71 2.05 -26.82
C ASP A 248 -8.40 0.54 -26.70
N GLY A 249 -8.97 -0.08 -25.66
CA GLY A 249 -9.01 -1.54 -25.55
C GLY A 249 -7.75 -2.20 -24.94
N GLN A 250 -6.77 -1.45 -24.47
CA GLN A 250 -5.64 -2.08 -23.76
C GLN A 250 -6.03 -2.46 -22.32
N PRO A 251 -5.50 -3.59 -21.82
CA PRO A 251 -5.77 -4.02 -20.46
C PRO A 251 -5.33 -2.96 -19.42
N SER A 252 -6.24 -2.64 -18.51
CA SER A 252 -5.96 -1.74 -17.39
C SER A 252 -6.66 -2.25 -16.13
N GLU A 253 -6.22 -1.77 -14.96
CA GLU A 253 -6.84 -2.14 -13.70
C GLU A 253 -8.31 -1.71 -13.64
N LEU A 254 -8.65 -0.56 -14.22
CA LEU A 254 -10.03 -0.10 -14.25
C LEU A 254 -10.88 -0.91 -15.25
N LEU A 255 -10.31 -1.33 -16.38
CA LEU A 255 -10.99 -2.25 -17.31
C LEU A 255 -11.30 -3.59 -16.62
N THR A 256 -10.32 -4.16 -15.91
CA THR A 256 -10.54 -5.36 -15.10
C THR A 256 -11.67 -5.15 -14.10
N ALA A 257 -11.68 -4.00 -13.40
CA ALA A 257 -12.75 -3.67 -12.45
C ALA A 257 -14.13 -3.55 -13.12
N VAL A 258 -14.21 -3.05 -14.37
CA VAL A 258 -15.48 -3.00 -15.13
C VAL A 258 -16.01 -4.40 -15.37
N TYR A 259 -15.16 -5.33 -15.82
CA TYR A 259 -15.60 -6.72 -16.05
C TYR A 259 -15.96 -7.44 -14.75
N ASP A 260 -15.19 -7.25 -13.68
CA ASP A 260 -15.48 -7.82 -12.36
C ASP A 260 -16.86 -7.37 -11.82
N ILE A 261 -17.13 -6.07 -11.91
CA ILE A 261 -18.41 -5.49 -11.49
C ILE A 261 -19.55 -5.98 -12.38
N ALA A 262 -19.33 -6.05 -13.70
CA ALA A 262 -20.31 -6.57 -14.64
C ALA A 262 -20.67 -8.02 -14.36
N ALA A 263 -19.67 -8.88 -14.10
CA ALA A 263 -19.88 -10.28 -13.79
C ALA A 263 -20.66 -10.46 -12.49
N ALA A 264 -20.30 -9.74 -11.43
CA ALA A 264 -21.04 -9.76 -10.17
C ALA A 264 -22.49 -9.29 -10.33
N GLN A 265 -22.76 -8.29 -11.20
CA GLN A 265 -24.11 -7.82 -11.47
C GLN A 265 -24.93 -8.82 -12.31
N SER A 266 -24.34 -9.41 -13.36
CA SER A 266 -25.02 -10.34 -14.25
C SER A 266 -25.43 -11.63 -13.53
N THR A 267 -24.59 -12.13 -12.63
CA THR A 267 -24.87 -13.31 -11.81
C THR A 267 -25.66 -12.99 -10.55
N SER A 268 -25.76 -11.72 -10.16
CA SER A 268 -26.28 -11.28 -8.86
C SER A 268 -25.61 -12.00 -7.68
N THR A 269 -24.35 -12.42 -7.84
CA THR A 269 -23.61 -13.20 -6.84
C THR A 269 -22.58 -12.30 -6.14
N TYR A 270 -22.69 -12.18 -4.84
CA TYR A 270 -21.77 -11.40 -3.99
C TYR A 270 -21.18 -12.31 -2.94
N ASN A 271 -19.86 -12.21 -2.71
CA ASN A 271 -19.13 -13.13 -1.83
C ASN A 271 -19.26 -12.80 -0.33
N LEU A 272 -19.98 -11.76 0.04
CA LEU A 272 -20.27 -11.33 1.43
C LEU A 272 -19.04 -11.31 2.35
N GLY A 273 -17.88 -10.98 1.80
CA GLY A 273 -16.61 -10.91 2.51
C GLY A 273 -15.81 -12.21 2.53
N ALA A 274 -16.25 -13.27 1.87
CA ALA A 274 -15.47 -14.50 1.74
C ALA A 274 -14.10 -14.25 1.07
N GLY A 275 -14.02 -13.29 0.12
CA GLY A 275 -12.75 -12.86 -0.47
C GLY A 275 -11.76 -12.31 0.56
N TYR A 276 -12.23 -11.50 1.52
CA TYR A 276 -11.38 -10.99 2.61
C TYR A 276 -10.89 -12.11 3.52
N TRP A 277 -11.76 -13.07 3.82
CA TRP A 277 -11.38 -14.24 4.61
C TRP A 277 -10.35 -15.10 3.88
N ASN A 278 -10.58 -15.41 2.61
CA ASN A 278 -9.65 -16.18 1.79
C ASN A 278 -8.27 -15.50 1.73
N PHE A 279 -8.26 -14.17 1.56
CA PHE A 279 -7.02 -13.41 1.56
C PHE A 279 -6.30 -13.45 2.92
N PHE A 280 -7.05 -13.41 4.02
CA PHE A 280 -6.52 -13.58 5.37
C PHE A 280 -5.92 -14.98 5.56
N VAL A 281 -6.64 -16.04 5.19
CA VAL A 281 -6.14 -17.42 5.25
C VAL A 281 -4.91 -17.59 4.37
N PHE A 282 -4.95 -17.08 3.14
CA PHE A 282 -3.81 -17.12 2.22
C PHE A 282 -2.55 -16.52 2.84
N ARG A 283 -2.69 -15.39 3.53
CA ARG A 283 -1.55 -14.63 4.06
C ARG A 283 -1.01 -15.16 5.37
N TYR A 284 -1.87 -15.69 6.25
CA TYR A 284 -1.50 -16.01 7.64
C TYR A 284 -1.50 -17.49 7.99
N VAL A 285 -2.11 -18.35 7.16
CA VAL A 285 -2.08 -19.79 7.37
C VAL A 285 -0.96 -20.40 6.52
N PRO A 286 0.19 -20.77 7.16
CA PRO A 286 1.34 -21.29 6.42
C PRO A 286 1.10 -22.73 6.02
N ALA A 287 0.92 -23.01 4.73
CA ALA A 287 0.79 -24.36 4.19
C ALA A 287 2.01 -25.24 4.49
N GLN A 288 3.20 -24.63 4.62
CA GLN A 288 4.46 -25.32 4.94
C GLN A 288 4.45 -25.98 6.32
N ILE A 289 3.63 -25.50 7.26
CA ILE A 289 3.54 -26.01 8.64
C ILE A 289 2.27 -26.85 8.81
N LEU A 290 1.15 -26.39 8.26
CA LEU A 290 -0.17 -26.96 8.50
C LEU A 290 -0.67 -27.86 7.37
N GLY A 291 -0.01 -27.84 6.21
CA GLY A 291 -0.42 -28.55 5.00
C GLY A 291 -1.35 -27.74 4.11
N GLU A 292 -1.27 -28.02 2.80
CA GLU A 292 -2.11 -27.34 1.80
C GLU A 292 -3.59 -27.69 1.94
N ASP A 293 -3.90 -28.95 2.19
CA ASP A 293 -5.28 -29.42 2.36
C ASP A 293 -5.99 -28.71 3.51
N PHE A 294 -5.29 -28.55 4.64
CA PHE A 294 -5.82 -27.79 5.78
C PHE A 294 -6.06 -26.33 5.42
N LYS A 295 -5.07 -25.69 4.77
CA LYS A 295 -5.18 -24.30 4.35
C LYS A 295 -6.35 -24.09 3.38
N ASN A 296 -6.44 -24.95 2.35
CA ASN A 296 -7.48 -24.88 1.34
C ASN A 296 -8.87 -25.20 1.93
N GLY A 297 -8.94 -26.10 2.91
CA GLY A 297 -10.17 -26.41 3.63
C GLY A 297 -10.71 -25.26 4.49
N LEU A 298 -9.89 -24.24 4.79
CA LEU A 298 -10.33 -23.02 5.47
C LEU A 298 -10.85 -21.94 4.51
N MET A 299 -10.62 -22.06 3.22
CA MET A 299 -11.01 -21.08 2.22
C MET A 299 -12.38 -21.40 1.64
N PHE A 300 -13.15 -20.35 1.36
CA PHE A 300 -14.42 -20.48 0.63
C PHE A 300 -14.15 -20.60 -0.86
N THR A 301 -14.91 -21.43 -1.55
CA THR A 301 -14.94 -21.43 -3.01
C THR A 301 -15.66 -20.17 -3.48
N ILE A 302 -14.99 -19.40 -4.32
CA ILE A 302 -15.53 -18.18 -4.94
C ILE A 302 -15.42 -18.41 -6.44
N ASP A 303 -16.56 -18.40 -7.12
CA ASP A 303 -16.58 -18.49 -8.57
C ASP A 303 -16.13 -17.16 -9.19
N ASP A 304 -15.29 -17.23 -10.20
CA ASP A 304 -14.90 -16.10 -11.01
C ASP A 304 -15.50 -16.29 -12.43
N PRO A 305 -16.71 -15.77 -12.64
CA PRO A 305 -17.43 -15.99 -13.89
C PRO A 305 -16.99 -15.04 -15.02
N VAL A 306 -16.00 -14.17 -14.81
CA VAL A 306 -15.59 -13.15 -15.78
C VAL A 306 -15.15 -13.77 -17.09
N ALA A 307 -14.30 -14.79 -17.04
CA ALA A 307 -13.81 -15.48 -18.23
C ALA A 307 -14.92 -16.20 -18.98
N ASP A 308 -15.82 -16.84 -18.26
CA ASP A 308 -16.92 -17.63 -18.84
C ASP A 308 -17.98 -16.73 -19.51
N ILE A 309 -18.29 -15.57 -18.89
CA ILE A 309 -19.35 -14.68 -19.39
C ILE A 309 -18.83 -13.74 -20.49
N TYR A 310 -17.63 -13.19 -20.29
CA TYR A 310 -17.12 -12.11 -21.15
C TYR A 310 -15.89 -12.49 -21.98
N SER A 311 -15.40 -13.73 -21.87
CA SER A 311 -14.16 -14.18 -22.53
C SER A 311 -12.97 -13.25 -22.23
N TYR A 312 -13.00 -12.59 -21.05
CA TYR A 312 -11.96 -11.69 -20.59
C TYR A 312 -11.16 -12.36 -19.48
N THR A 313 -9.83 -12.33 -19.61
CA THR A 313 -8.91 -12.78 -18.57
C THR A 313 -7.97 -11.61 -18.24
N SER A 314 -7.91 -11.24 -16.98
CA SER A 314 -6.98 -10.18 -16.53
C SER A 314 -5.55 -10.61 -16.82
N PRO A 315 -4.76 -9.80 -17.54
CA PRO A 315 -3.34 -10.09 -17.75
C PRO A 315 -2.56 -10.21 -16.44
N VAL A 316 -1.53 -11.07 -16.46
CA VAL A 316 -0.63 -11.23 -15.32
C VAL A 316 0.03 -9.88 -14.96
N GLY A 317 -0.05 -9.51 -13.70
CA GLY A 317 0.51 -8.24 -13.19
C GLY A 317 -0.49 -7.08 -13.10
N LEU A 318 -1.69 -7.20 -13.68
CA LEU A 318 -2.80 -6.29 -13.38
C LEU A 318 -3.52 -6.71 -12.11
N THR A 319 -4.03 -5.74 -11.38
CA THR A 319 -4.73 -5.95 -10.12
C THR A 319 -6.22 -5.69 -10.25
N HIS A 320 -7.02 -6.45 -9.50
CA HIS A 320 -8.42 -6.13 -9.27
C HIS A 320 -8.47 -4.93 -8.35
N THR A 321 -9.04 -3.82 -8.75
CA THR A 321 -9.07 -2.62 -7.91
C THR A 321 -9.86 -2.84 -6.62
N GLY A 322 -9.58 -2.03 -5.58
CA GLY A 322 -10.38 -2.05 -4.36
C GLY A 322 -11.86 -1.70 -4.60
N LEU A 323 -12.17 -1.05 -5.74
CA LEU A 323 -13.57 -0.79 -6.15
C LEU A 323 -14.28 -2.11 -6.50
N ALA A 324 -13.65 -2.93 -7.35
CA ALA A 324 -14.21 -4.22 -7.75
C ALA A 324 -14.29 -5.19 -6.57
N ASP A 325 -13.19 -5.33 -5.81
CA ASP A 325 -13.11 -6.17 -4.63
C ASP A 325 -14.23 -5.89 -3.62
N SER A 326 -14.41 -4.62 -3.25
CA SER A 326 -15.46 -4.23 -2.31
C SER A 326 -16.86 -4.33 -2.90
N PHE A 327 -17.02 -4.12 -4.23
CA PHE A 327 -18.29 -4.33 -4.92
C PHE A 327 -18.66 -5.82 -4.99
N GLN A 328 -17.73 -6.69 -5.37
CA GLN A 328 -17.92 -8.14 -5.35
C GLN A 328 -18.27 -8.67 -3.96
N ALA A 329 -17.73 -8.03 -2.90
CA ALA A 329 -18.08 -8.40 -1.54
C ALA A 329 -19.48 -7.94 -1.14
N PHE A 330 -19.87 -6.71 -1.40
CA PHE A 330 -21.05 -6.09 -0.77
C PHE A 330 -21.88 -5.21 -1.71
N TRP A 331 -21.79 -5.39 -3.01
CA TRP A 331 -22.44 -4.53 -4.01
C TRP A 331 -22.04 -3.06 -3.77
N PHE A 332 -22.91 -2.09 -3.99
CA PHE A 332 -22.63 -0.68 -3.72
C PHE A 332 -22.40 -0.37 -2.23
N PHE A 333 -22.86 -1.23 -1.31
CA PHE A 333 -22.50 -1.11 0.10
C PHE A 333 -21.01 -1.34 0.37
N GLY A 334 -20.26 -1.91 -0.58
CA GLY A 334 -18.80 -1.98 -0.54
C GLY A 334 -18.12 -0.62 -0.36
N ALA A 335 -18.79 0.48 -0.74
CA ALA A 335 -18.31 1.83 -0.43
C ALA A 335 -18.13 2.09 1.08
N LEU A 336 -18.83 1.38 1.96
CA LEU A 336 -18.64 1.47 3.41
C LEU A 336 -17.25 0.97 3.86
N VAL A 337 -16.61 0.12 3.09
CA VAL A 337 -15.22 -0.28 3.37
C VAL A 337 -14.30 0.94 3.26
N PHE A 338 -14.49 1.78 2.25
CA PHE A 338 -13.74 3.03 2.10
C PHE A 338 -14.07 4.05 3.21
N PHE A 339 -15.32 4.08 3.69
CA PHE A 339 -15.66 4.85 4.88
C PHE A 339 -14.84 4.40 6.10
N LEU A 340 -14.76 3.10 6.35
CA LEU A 340 -13.97 2.55 7.46
C LEU A 340 -12.49 2.85 7.32
N ILE A 341 -11.92 2.73 6.11
CA ILE A 341 -10.52 3.10 5.85
C ILE A 341 -10.30 4.58 6.12
N GLY A 342 -11.15 5.45 5.59
CA GLY A 342 -11.08 6.90 5.79
C GLY A 342 -11.17 7.29 7.27
N TRP A 343 -12.10 6.68 8.00
CA TRP A 343 -12.28 6.87 9.43
C TRP A 343 -11.07 6.40 10.24
N ALA A 344 -10.58 5.18 9.99
CA ALA A 344 -9.46 4.60 10.71
C ALA A 344 -8.18 5.41 10.50
N MET A 345 -7.82 5.69 9.23
CA MET A 345 -6.61 6.43 8.91
C MET A 345 -6.64 7.86 9.46
N SER A 346 -7.79 8.54 9.38
CA SER A 346 -7.92 9.89 9.92
C SER A 346 -7.91 9.89 11.46
N SER A 347 -8.45 8.87 12.12
CA SER A 347 -8.39 8.71 13.58
C SER A 347 -6.96 8.52 14.08
N VAL A 348 -6.18 7.70 13.36
CA VAL A 348 -4.74 7.49 13.64
C VAL A 348 -3.95 8.77 13.38
N TYR A 349 -4.25 9.48 12.28
CA TYR A 349 -3.61 10.77 11.98
C TYR A 349 -3.83 11.80 13.11
N LEU A 350 -5.05 11.94 13.60
CA LEU A 350 -5.37 12.85 14.70
C LEU A 350 -4.61 12.49 15.98
N ALA A 351 -4.48 11.20 16.30
CA ALA A 351 -3.67 10.74 17.43
C ALA A 351 -2.18 11.01 17.22
N ALA A 352 -1.66 10.81 16.00
CA ALA A 352 -0.28 11.11 15.63
C ALA A 352 0.03 12.61 15.77
N MET A 353 -0.91 13.48 15.36
CA MET A 353 -0.81 14.94 15.51
C MET A 353 -0.83 15.39 16.96
N ALA A 354 -1.49 14.64 17.85
CA ALA A 354 -1.44 14.84 19.29
C ALA A 354 -0.12 14.38 19.97
N GLY A 355 0.86 13.91 19.16
CA GLY A 355 2.19 13.52 19.66
C GLY A 355 2.29 12.04 20.05
N ASN A 356 1.27 11.22 19.80
CA ASN A 356 1.32 9.79 20.08
C ASN A 356 2.30 9.08 19.13
N THR A 357 3.41 8.60 19.65
CA THR A 357 4.48 7.96 18.87
C THR A 357 4.01 6.66 18.18
N VAL A 358 3.16 5.85 18.84
CA VAL A 358 2.61 4.63 18.24
C VAL A 358 1.74 4.99 17.03
N ALA A 359 0.88 6.01 17.18
CA ALA A 359 0.05 6.49 16.10
C ALA A 359 0.86 7.11 14.95
N GLN A 360 1.97 7.79 15.25
CA GLN A 360 2.90 8.31 14.23
C GLN A 360 3.48 7.17 13.40
N LEU A 361 4.01 6.12 14.06
CA LEU A 361 4.54 4.93 13.39
C LEU A 361 3.45 4.20 12.59
N ALA A 362 2.29 3.96 13.21
CA ALA A 362 1.18 3.29 12.54
C ALA A 362 0.71 4.07 11.31
N TYR A 363 0.59 5.38 11.39
CA TYR A 363 0.19 6.19 10.25
C TYR A 363 1.22 6.15 9.11
N MET A 364 2.52 6.31 9.42
CA MET A 364 3.59 6.28 8.43
C MET A 364 3.64 4.94 7.67
N LEU A 365 3.43 3.83 8.36
CA LEU A 365 3.50 2.49 7.81
C LEU A 365 2.21 2.06 7.10
N MET A 366 1.05 2.60 7.53
CA MET A 366 -0.24 2.19 6.99
C MET A 366 -0.77 3.08 5.86
N VAL A 367 -0.25 4.31 5.69
CA VAL A 367 -0.68 5.16 4.56
C VAL A 367 -0.40 4.50 3.21
N PRO A 368 0.80 3.97 2.91
CA PRO A 368 1.05 3.27 1.65
C PRO A 368 0.06 2.13 1.41
N GLN A 369 -0.17 1.31 2.43
CA GLN A 369 -1.08 0.16 2.37
C GLN A 369 -2.54 0.58 2.17
N ALA A 370 -2.95 1.70 2.78
CA ALA A 370 -4.27 2.26 2.58
C ALA A 370 -4.45 2.88 1.18
N LEU A 371 -3.38 3.34 0.54
CA LEU A 371 -3.39 3.78 -0.86
C LEU A 371 -3.44 2.58 -1.81
N GLU A 372 -2.69 1.52 -1.53
CA GLU A 372 -2.78 0.25 -2.28
C GLU A 372 -4.17 -0.38 -2.18
N ALA A 373 -4.89 -0.20 -1.08
CA ALA A 373 -6.28 -0.65 -0.96
C ALA A 373 -7.21 -0.06 -2.03
N ILE A 374 -6.87 1.08 -2.63
CA ILE A 374 -7.66 1.69 -3.71
C ILE A 374 -7.33 1.00 -5.05
N THR A 375 -6.04 0.76 -5.31
CA THR A 375 -5.54 0.30 -6.61
C THR A 375 -5.48 -1.22 -6.75
N HIS A 376 -5.45 -1.96 -5.63
CA HIS A 376 -5.31 -3.42 -5.64
C HIS A 376 -6.52 -4.11 -5.02
N SER A 377 -6.60 -4.15 -3.69
CA SER A 377 -7.69 -4.78 -2.93
C SER A 377 -7.80 -4.16 -1.55
N THR A 378 -9.02 -3.89 -1.14
CA THR A 378 -9.31 -3.36 0.20
C THR A 378 -8.95 -4.35 1.32
N ALA A 379 -8.83 -5.65 1.01
CA ALA A 379 -8.37 -6.68 1.95
C ALA A 379 -6.95 -6.41 2.45
N TRP A 380 -6.08 -5.82 1.63
CA TRP A 380 -4.71 -5.44 2.02
C TRP A 380 -4.69 -4.56 3.26
N PHE A 381 -5.59 -3.60 3.36
CA PHE A 381 -5.66 -2.71 4.52
C PHE A 381 -5.82 -3.47 5.83
N VAL A 382 -6.77 -4.40 5.90
CA VAL A 382 -7.02 -5.20 7.12
C VAL A 382 -5.84 -6.09 7.45
N VAL A 383 -5.31 -6.78 6.46
CA VAL A 383 -4.20 -7.72 6.61
C VAL A 383 -2.94 -7.00 7.12
N TYR A 384 -2.59 -5.86 6.55
CA TYR A 384 -1.42 -5.11 7.03
C TYR A 384 -1.59 -4.54 8.44
N TRP A 385 -2.81 -4.16 8.86
CA TRP A 385 -3.05 -3.79 10.27
C TRP A 385 -2.78 -4.94 11.22
N ILE A 386 -3.20 -6.15 10.86
CA ILE A 386 -2.93 -7.36 11.65
C ILE A 386 -1.42 -7.62 11.68
N GLN A 387 -0.74 -7.58 10.54
CA GLN A 387 0.72 -7.75 10.47
C GLN A 387 1.47 -6.72 11.33
N LEU A 388 1.08 -5.45 11.23
CA LEU A 388 1.63 -4.39 12.07
C LEU A 388 1.46 -4.69 13.55
N GLY A 389 0.24 -5.13 13.96
CA GLY A 389 -0.06 -5.53 15.33
C GLY A 389 0.82 -6.69 15.80
N MET A 390 0.89 -7.76 15.01
CA MET A 390 1.68 -8.96 15.34
C MET A 390 3.16 -8.65 15.51
N LEU A 391 3.74 -7.84 14.64
CA LEU A 391 5.18 -7.62 14.59
C LEU A 391 5.67 -6.42 15.43
N LEU A 392 4.80 -5.42 15.71
CA LEU A 392 5.21 -4.22 16.45
C LEU A 392 4.72 -4.15 17.89
N VAL A 393 3.58 -4.74 18.25
CA VAL A 393 3.02 -4.55 19.60
C VAL A 393 3.96 -5.09 20.67
N LEU A 394 4.52 -6.29 20.50
CA LEU A 394 5.43 -6.89 21.46
C LEU A 394 6.74 -6.09 21.60
N PRO A 395 7.49 -5.77 20.53
CA PRO A 395 8.70 -4.97 20.63
C PRO A 395 8.46 -3.58 21.23
N LEU A 396 7.38 -2.90 20.83
CA LEU A 396 7.06 -1.59 21.36
C LEU A 396 6.63 -1.65 22.83
N SER A 397 5.91 -2.69 23.25
CA SER A 397 5.54 -2.89 24.66
C SER A 397 6.77 -3.06 25.55
N TRP A 398 7.81 -3.76 25.07
CA TRP A 398 9.09 -3.89 25.75
C TRP A 398 9.85 -2.57 25.86
N ALA A 399 9.79 -1.73 24.83
CA ALA A 399 10.42 -0.42 24.83
C ALA A 399 9.67 0.63 25.66
N ARG A 400 8.45 0.34 26.11
CA ARG A 400 7.60 1.23 26.88
C ARG A 400 8.22 1.52 28.27
N ILE A 401 8.14 2.79 28.71
CA ILE A 401 8.46 3.18 30.08
C ILE A 401 7.28 2.74 30.97
N GLN A 402 7.55 1.84 31.91
CA GLN A 402 6.59 1.49 32.95
C GLN A 402 6.55 2.64 33.98
N THR A 403 5.55 3.50 33.89
CA THR A 403 5.24 4.41 35.01
C THR A 403 4.71 3.55 36.16
N ARG A 404 5.55 3.33 37.19
CA ARG A 404 5.07 2.75 38.44
C ARG A 404 3.95 3.66 38.98
N PRO A 405 2.76 3.13 39.29
CA PRO A 405 1.77 3.93 39.98
C PRO A 405 2.44 4.44 41.28
N THR A 406 2.51 5.75 41.42
CA THR A 406 2.88 6.36 42.72
C THR A 406 1.90 5.82 43.75
N ARG A 407 2.35 4.91 44.62
CA ARG A 407 1.62 4.60 45.84
C ARG A 407 1.41 5.91 46.59
N ASN A 408 0.23 6.46 46.49
CA ASN A 408 -0.19 7.49 47.41
C ASN A 408 -0.15 6.85 48.79
N CYS A 409 0.94 7.10 49.55
CA CYS A 409 0.94 6.90 50.97
C CYS A 409 -0.07 7.90 51.56
N ARG A 410 -1.26 7.39 51.92
CA ARG A 410 -2.18 8.05 52.81
C ARG A 410 -1.75 7.77 54.25
#